data_3c57adcc2ab0d2ac3201de669a9678d1
#
_entry.id   3c57adcc2ab0d2ac3201de669a9678d1
#
_cell.length_a   1.000
_cell.length_b   1.000
_cell.length_c   1.000
_cell.angle_alpha   90.00
_cell.angle_beta   90.00
_cell.angle_gamma   90.00
#
_symmetry.space_group_name_H-M   'P 1'
#
loop_
_entity.id
_entity.type
_entity.pdbx_description
1 polymer ?
#
loop_
_entity_poly.entity_id
_entity_poly.type
_entity_poly.pdbx_seq_one_letter_code
_entity_poly.pdbx_strand_id
1 'polypeptide(L)'
;MKQIYFIINPKARNGHCFNIWRNVETQLEKEKISYLAFFSEYPGHAKIIASQIAASNKEKKVIIAVGGDGTIHEVMNGIVNNINITLGFIPGGSGNDFSRGFLIPSDPLEALHVICRLMKRDAQSIDAGKMTMEDQSVHYFINNMGAGFDASIAHEVNQSPIKAWLNKLSMGRLVYVYFLLKKLFTYKTSTIDLSIDGKKHIFEQTWFVTVSNQPYYGGGMKIAPQAEPDDGLFDITVVHKLSRLKLLLVFISVFWGKHIHFKEVKTFKGKVVSIHSNSSLFVHGDGEHIGFTPLTIHLQTKALAVLTGWKNKESADLKERDSNDCH
;
A
#
# COMPACT_ATOMS: atom_id res chain seq x y z
N MET A 1 -2.30 19.99 -23.02
CA MET A 1 -2.75 19.44 -21.70
C MET A 1 -2.33 17.99 -21.59
N LYS A 2 -1.96 17.50 -20.39
CA LYS A 2 -1.69 16.06 -20.20
C LYS A 2 -3.00 15.30 -20.40
N GLN A 3 -2.99 14.18 -21.15
CA GLN A 3 -4.15 13.30 -21.29
C GLN A 3 -4.41 12.60 -19.96
N ILE A 4 -5.68 12.62 -19.53
CA ILE A 4 -6.11 12.02 -18.24
C ILE A 4 -6.82 10.70 -18.53
N TYR A 5 -6.41 9.66 -17.81
CA TYR A 5 -6.94 8.31 -17.87
C TYR A 5 -7.43 7.89 -16.50
N PHE A 6 -8.63 7.39 -16.40
CA PHE A 6 -9.14 6.76 -15.18
C PHE A 6 -9.14 5.25 -15.37
N ILE A 7 -8.60 4.52 -14.40
CA ILE A 7 -8.69 3.06 -14.32
C ILE A 7 -9.54 2.73 -13.09
N ILE A 8 -10.73 2.22 -13.32
CA ILE A 8 -11.76 2.02 -12.31
C ILE A 8 -11.92 0.54 -12.02
N ASN A 9 -11.91 0.15 -10.72
CA ASN A 9 -12.34 -1.16 -10.29
C ASN A 9 -13.79 -1.11 -9.76
N PRO A 10 -14.79 -1.38 -10.61
CA PRO A 10 -16.19 -1.25 -10.22
C PRO A 10 -16.59 -2.22 -9.13
N LYS A 11 -15.86 -3.35 -8.98
CA LYS A 11 -16.14 -4.40 -7.99
C LYS A 11 -15.55 -4.10 -6.61
N ALA A 12 -14.65 -3.11 -6.48
CA ALA A 12 -14.06 -2.75 -5.20
C ALA A 12 -15.14 -2.39 -4.18
N ARG A 13 -14.90 -2.78 -2.91
CA ARG A 13 -15.84 -2.58 -1.80
C ARG A 13 -17.25 -3.10 -2.13
N ASN A 14 -17.34 -4.34 -2.66
CA ASN A 14 -18.61 -5.00 -3.05
C ASN A 14 -19.47 -4.19 -4.03
N GLY A 15 -18.83 -3.53 -5.00
CA GLY A 15 -19.53 -2.75 -6.03
C GLY A 15 -19.80 -1.30 -5.65
N HIS A 16 -19.52 -0.88 -4.40
CA HIS A 16 -19.71 0.52 -3.98
C HIS A 16 -18.82 1.49 -4.79
N CYS A 17 -17.65 1.04 -5.24
CA CYS A 17 -16.73 1.83 -6.05
C CYS A 17 -17.35 2.29 -7.38
N PHE A 18 -18.30 1.55 -7.93
CA PHE A 18 -19.04 1.98 -9.11
C PHE A 18 -19.88 3.23 -8.86
N ASN A 19 -20.53 3.33 -7.68
CA ASN A 19 -21.28 4.54 -7.31
C ASN A 19 -20.33 5.72 -7.05
N ILE A 20 -19.15 5.47 -6.46
CA ILE A 20 -18.09 6.47 -6.31
C ILE A 20 -17.71 7.02 -7.68
N TRP A 21 -17.46 6.15 -8.65
CA TRP A 21 -17.11 6.56 -10.01
C TRP A 21 -18.21 7.44 -10.64
N ARG A 22 -19.48 7.06 -10.53
CA ARG A 22 -20.58 7.86 -11.07
C ARG A 22 -20.62 9.29 -10.53
N ASN A 23 -20.34 9.46 -9.23
CA ASN A 23 -20.28 10.80 -8.63
C ASN A 23 -19.06 11.59 -9.15
N VAL A 24 -17.90 10.92 -9.27
CA VAL A 24 -16.68 11.49 -9.85
C VAL A 24 -16.91 11.89 -11.30
N GLU A 25 -17.52 11.03 -12.11
CA GLU A 25 -17.85 11.24 -13.52
C GLU A 25 -18.76 12.47 -13.69
N THR A 26 -19.84 12.55 -12.91
CA THR A 26 -20.75 13.71 -12.90
C THR A 26 -20.01 15.02 -12.60
N GLN A 27 -19.05 14.99 -11.66
CA GLN A 27 -18.26 16.17 -11.33
C GLN A 27 -17.29 16.55 -12.46
N LEU A 28 -16.64 15.57 -13.10
CA LEU A 28 -15.76 15.79 -14.25
C LEU A 28 -16.51 16.42 -15.43
N GLU A 29 -17.73 15.95 -15.73
CA GLU A 29 -18.60 16.50 -16.77
C GLU A 29 -18.99 17.95 -16.44
N LYS A 30 -19.40 18.22 -15.20
CA LYS A 30 -19.73 19.56 -14.72
C LYS A 30 -18.57 20.55 -14.86
N GLU A 31 -17.34 20.09 -14.58
CA GLU A 31 -16.11 20.89 -14.71
C GLU A 31 -15.55 20.89 -16.14
N LYS A 32 -16.18 20.18 -17.08
CA LYS A 32 -15.75 20.04 -18.49
C LYS A 32 -14.31 19.52 -18.63
N ILE A 33 -13.91 18.61 -17.76
CA ILE A 33 -12.60 17.96 -17.80
C ILE A 33 -12.66 16.80 -18.82
N SER A 34 -11.78 16.82 -19.81
CA SER A 34 -11.66 15.73 -20.79
C SER A 34 -10.85 14.58 -20.22
N TYR A 35 -11.36 13.36 -20.32
CA TYR A 35 -10.75 12.14 -19.81
C TYR A 35 -11.10 10.91 -20.65
N LEU A 36 -10.39 9.81 -20.41
CA LEU A 36 -10.73 8.46 -20.88
C LEU A 36 -10.88 7.54 -19.66
N ALA A 37 -11.95 6.74 -19.63
CA ALA A 37 -12.25 5.82 -18.53
C ALA A 37 -12.17 4.36 -18.97
N PHE A 38 -11.52 3.53 -18.16
CA PHE A 38 -11.33 2.10 -18.38
C PHE A 38 -11.76 1.33 -17.12
N PHE A 39 -12.51 0.26 -17.29
CA PHE A 39 -13.00 -0.56 -16.19
C PHE A 39 -12.26 -1.88 -16.12
N SER A 40 -11.71 -2.21 -14.94
CA SER A 40 -11.12 -3.51 -14.73
C SER A 40 -12.22 -4.57 -14.49
N GLU A 41 -12.07 -5.73 -15.10
CA GLU A 41 -13.08 -6.80 -15.10
C GLU A 41 -12.72 -7.95 -14.17
N TYR A 42 -11.42 -8.21 -14.01
CA TYR A 42 -10.86 -9.32 -13.22
C TYR A 42 -9.57 -8.90 -12.52
N PRO A 43 -9.11 -9.66 -11.51
CA PRO A 43 -7.81 -9.39 -10.85
C PRO A 43 -6.64 -9.39 -11.86
N GLY A 44 -5.77 -8.40 -11.77
CA GLY A 44 -4.65 -8.18 -12.69
C GLY A 44 -5.00 -7.33 -13.93
N HIS A 45 -6.30 -7.10 -14.23
CA HIS A 45 -6.69 -6.36 -15.44
C HIS A 45 -6.30 -4.87 -15.37
N ALA A 46 -6.34 -4.26 -14.19
CA ALA A 46 -5.93 -2.86 -14.02
C ALA A 46 -4.42 -2.67 -14.33
N LYS A 47 -3.57 -3.66 -14.03
CA LYS A 47 -2.15 -3.67 -14.44
C LYS A 47 -2.01 -3.71 -15.96
N ILE A 48 -2.77 -4.57 -16.65
CA ILE A 48 -2.73 -4.70 -18.11
C ILE A 48 -3.15 -3.38 -18.77
N ILE A 49 -4.27 -2.78 -18.34
CA ILE A 49 -4.76 -1.50 -18.85
C ILE A 49 -3.69 -0.41 -18.63
N ALA A 50 -3.12 -0.31 -17.43
CA ALA A 50 -2.09 0.66 -17.12
C ALA A 50 -0.85 0.51 -18.02
N SER A 51 -0.40 -0.73 -18.25
CA SER A 51 0.73 -1.03 -19.14
C SER A 51 0.44 -0.64 -20.59
N GLN A 52 -0.76 -0.90 -21.10
CA GLN A 52 -1.17 -0.53 -22.46
C GLN A 52 -1.23 0.99 -22.62
N ILE A 53 -1.79 1.72 -21.65
CA ILE A 53 -1.80 3.19 -21.65
C ILE A 53 -0.36 3.72 -21.62
N ALA A 54 0.51 3.13 -20.80
CA ALA A 54 1.90 3.55 -20.69
C ALA A 54 2.69 3.34 -22.00
N ALA A 55 2.39 2.28 -22.74
CA ALA A 55 3.06 1.93 -24.00
C ALA A 55 2.52 2.68 -25.22
N SER A 56 1.32 3.28 -25.18
CA SER A 56 0.61 3.79 -26.36
C SER A 56 1.33 4.92 -27.10
N ASN A 57 2.06 5.80 -26.43
CA ASN A 57 2.92 6.85 -26.98
C ASN A 57 3.87 7.39 -25.91
N LYS A 58 4.81 8.28 -26.29
CA LYS A 58 5.80 8.89 -25.37
C LYS A 58 5.31 10.19 -24.71
N GLU A 59 4.05 10.56 -24.88
CA GLU A 59 3.51 11.78 -24.28
C GLU A 59 3.30 11.62 -22.76
N LYS A 60 3.39 12.73 -22.05
CA LYS A 60 3.10 12.75 -20.61
C LYS A 60 1.61 12.51 -20.34
N LYS A 61 1.30 11.53 -19.53
CA LYS A 61 -0.05 11.10 -19.18
C LYS A 61 -0.26 11.15 -17.67
N VAL A 62 -1.51 11.33 -17.26
CA VAL A 62 -1.94 11.14 -15.88
C VAL A 62 -2.86 9.93 -15.84
N ILE A 63 -2.52 8.94 -15.03
CA ILE A 63 -3.38 7.79 -14.75
C ILE A 63 -3.92 7.93 -13.34
N ILE A 64 -5.23 7.94 -13.20
CA ILE A 64 -5.91 8.04 -11.91
C ILE A 64 -6.58 6.69 -11.63
N ALA A 65 -6.09 5.97 -10.62
CA ALA A 65 -6.70 4.74 -10.16
C ALA A 65 -7.91 5.06 -9.27
N VAL A 66 -9.05 4.44 -9.54
CA VAL A 66 -10.27 4.55 -8.72
C VAL A 66 -10.57 3.18 -8.13
N GLY A 67 -10.31 3.02 -6.82
CA GLY A 67 -10.44 1.72 -6.18
C GLY A 67 -9.80 1.66 -4.80
N GLY A 68 -9.49 0.45 -4.34
CA GLY A 68 -8.74 0.23 -3.10
C GLY A 68 -7.24 0.04 -3.35
N ASP A 69 -6.51 -0.27 -2.26
CA ASP A 69 -5.05 -0.47 -2.29
C ASP A 69 -4.62 -1.52 -3.32
N GLY A 70 -5.36 -2.62 -3.49
CA GLY A 70 -5.09 -3.63 -4.52
C GLY A 70 -5.22 -3.09 -5.96
N THR A 71 -6.18 -2.19 -6.22
CA THR A 71 -6.30 -1.56 -7.55
C THR A 71 -5.11 -0.65 -7.83
N ILE A 72 -4.67 0.11 -6.83
CA ILE A 72 -3.49 0.98 -6.94
C ILE A 72 -2.23 0.13 -7.15
N HIS A 73 -2.10 -0.96 -6.40
CA HIS A 73 -1.00 -1.93 -6.55
C HIS A 73 -0.92 -2.49 -7.98
N GLU A 74 -2.06 -2.89 -8.57
CA GLU A 74 -2.10 -3.35 -9.96
C GLU A 74 -1.68 -2.26 -10.94
N VAL A 75 -2.27 -1.05 -10.84
CA VAL A 75 -1.95 0.08 -11.73
C VAL A 75 -0.47 0.44 -11.62
N MET A 76 0.06 0.55 -10.41
CA MET A 76 1.45 0.87 -10.15
C MET A 76 2.39 -0.17 -10.81
N ASN A 77 2.10 -1.47 -10.64
CA ASN A 77 2.90 -2.54 -11.27
C ASN A 77 2.84 -2.54 -12.81
N GLY A 78 1.89 -1.80 -13.40
CA GLY A 78 1.82 -1.58 -14.85
C GLY A 78 2.63 -0.38 -15.35
N ILE A 79 3.04 0.54 -14.46
CA ILE A 79 3.65 1.82 -14.85
C ILE A 79 4.97 2.13 -14.15
N VAL A 80 5.41 1.33 -13.20
CA VAL A 80 6.65 1.55 -12.44
C VAL A 80 7.83 1.76 -13.38
N ASN A 81 8.72 2.70 -13.05
CA ASN A 81 9.85 3.16 -13.85
C ASN A 81 9.48 3.84 -15.19
N ASN A 82 8.22 4.23 -15.41
CA ASN A 82 7.81 5.00 -16.59
C ASN A 82 7.75 6.49 -16.24
N ILE A 83 8.73 7.25 -16.70
CA ILE A 83 8.89 8.69 -16.44
C ILE A 83 7.82 9.58 -17.10
N ASN A 84 7.07 9.04 -18.05
CA ASN A 84 6.01 9.78 -18.75
C ASN A 84 4.65 9.66 -18.08
N ILE A 85 4.53 8.82 -17.05
CA ILE A 85 3.27 8.58 -16.36
C ILE A 85 3.30 9.24 -14.98
N THR A 86 2.26 9.99 -14.67
CA THR A 86 1.97 10.48 -13.32
C THR A 86 0.79 9.72 -12.76
N LEU A 87 0.95 9.12 -11.59
CA LEU A 87 -0.08 8.38 -10.87
C LEU A 87 -0.86 9.31 -9.93
N GLY A 88 -2.17 9.31 -10.05
CA GLY A 88 -3.10 9.81 -9.04
C GLY A 88 -4.04 8.69 -8.62
N PHE A 89 -4.80 8.90 -7.55
CA PHE A 89 -5.82 7.92 -7.21
C PHE A 89 -6.96 8.52 -6.39
N ILE A 90 -8.14 7.91 -6.51
CA ILE A 90 -9.35 8.22 -5.78
C ILE A 90 -9.71 7.01 -4.93
N PRO A 91 -9.81 7.16 -3.59
CA PRO A 91 -10.07 6.06 -2.69
C PRO A 91 -11.48 5.50 -2.86
N GLY A 92 -11.57 4.22 -3.20
CA GLY A 92 -12.81 3.48 -3.35
C GLY A 92 -12.83 2.14 -2.59
N GLY A 93 -11.77 1.87 -1.83
CA GLY A 93 -11.57 0.65 -1.04
C GLY A 93 -11.96 0.79 0.42
N SER A 94 -11.61 -0.24 1.22
CA SER A 94 -11.87 -0.28 2.66
C SER A 94 -10.66 0.13 3.52
N GLY A 95 -9.42 -0.12 3.05
CA GLY A 95 -8.16 0.18 3.75
C GLY A 95 -7.67 1.59 3.47
N ASN A 96 -7.45 1.87 2.19
CA ASN A 96 -6.98 3.13 1.64
C ASN A 96 -5.67 3.63 2.32
N ASP A 97 -4.73 2.70 2.57
CA ASP A 97 -3.46 3.02 3.24
C ASP A 97 -2.57 3.90 2.36
N PHE A 98 -2.65 3.71 1.04
CA PHE A 98 -2.00 4.57 0.08
C PHE A 98 -2.50 6.03 0.23
N SER A 99 -3.82 6.26 0.27
CA SER A 99 -4.39 7.60 0.47
C SER A 99 -3.86 8.25 1.72
N ARG A 100 -3.83 7.48 2.80
CA ARG A 100 -3.41 7.95 4.12
C ARG A 100 -1.93 8.33 4.12
N GLY A 101 -1.07 7.52 3.51
CA GLY A 101 0.37 7.78 3.41
C GLY A 101 0.69 9.00 2.55
N PHE A 102 -0.06 9.19 1.48
CA PHE A 102 0.16 10.27 0.52
C PHE A 102 -0.75 11.50 0.73
N LEU A 103 -1.44 11.57 1.89
CA LEU A 103 -2.29 12.70 2.29
C LEU A 103 -3.35 13.08 1.23
N ILE A 104 -3.96 12.07 0.63
CA ILE A 104 -5.13 12.23 -0.23
C ILE A 104 -6.39 12.06 0.64
N PRO A 105 -7.39 12.95 0.53
CA PRO A 105 -8.63 12.85 1.28
C PRO A 105 -9.33 11.50 1.10
N SER A 106 -9.99 11.03 2.17
CA SER A 106 -10.77 9.78 2.10
C SER A 106 -12.11 9.93 1.38
N ASP A 107 -12.64 11.15 1.30
CA ASP A 107 -13.80 11.47 0.47
C ASP A 107 -13.40 11.51 -1.01
N PRO A 108 -14.10 10.77 -1.89
CA PRO A 108 -13.72 10.67 -3.30
C PRO A 108 -13.82 11.98 -4.10
N LEU A 109 -14.78 12.85 -3.79
CA LEU A 109 -14.92 14.14 -4.47
C LEU A 109 -13.86 15.14 -4.00
N GLU A 110 -13.58 15.18 -2.72
CA GLU A 110 -12.45 15.96 -2.19
C GLU A 110 -11.12 15.48 -2.78
N ALA A 111 -10.93 14.15 -2.89
CA ALA A 111 -9.76 13.56 -3.53
C ALA A 111 -9.64 14.02 -4.99
N LEU A 112 -10.74 14.02 -5.76
CA LEU A 112 -10.77 14.54 -7.13
C LEU A 112 -10.33 16.01 -7.18
N HIS A 113 -10.89 16.87 -6.34
CA HIS A 113 -10.54 18.30 -6.30
C HIS A 113 -9.06 18.50 -5.94
N VAL A 114 -8.52 17.72 -4.99
CA VAL A 114 -7.10 17.77 -4.65
C VAL A 114 -6.24 17.33 -5.83
N ILE A 115 -6.58 16.22 -6.49
CA ILE A 115 -5.87 15.71 -7.67
C ILE A 115 -5.89 16.75 -8.80
N CYS A 116 -7.02 17.37 -9.09
CA CYS A 116 -7.13 18.42 -10.12
C CYS A 116 -6.23 19.62 -9.82
N ARG A 117 -6.09 20.01 -8.55
CA ARG A 117 -5.12 21.05 -8.14
C ARG A 117 -3.68 20.59 -8.29
N LEU A 118 -3.36 19.36 -7.88
CA LEU A 118 -2.02 18.80 -7.96
C LEU A 118 -1.54 18.58 -9.40
N MET A 119 -2.44 18.29 -10.35
CA MET A 119 -2.09 18.18 -11.77
C MET A 119 -1.52 19.46 -12.37
N LYS A 120 -1.82 20.63 -11.77
CA LYS A 120 -1.28 21.95 -12.17
C LYS A 120 0.14 22.19 -11.62
N ARG A 121 0.65 21.30 -10.78
CA ARG A 121 1.97 21.35 -10.16
C ARG A 121 2.85 20.19 -10.64
N ASP A 122 4.11 20.18 -10.25
CA ASP A 122 4.98 19.04 -10.50
C ASP A 122 4.61 17.89 -9.58
N ALA A 123 4.54 16.69 -10.17
CA ALA A 123 4.34 15.47 -9.43
C ALA A 123 5.57 15.16 -8.56
N GLN A 124 5.36 14.54 -7.41
CA GLN A 124 6.45 14.10 -6.55
C GLN A 124 6.96 12.74 -7.00
N SER A 125 8.28 12.62 -7.10
CA SER A 125 8.91 11.33 -7.36
C SER A 125 9.02 10.55 -6.06
N ILE A 126 8.53 9.32 -6.07
CA ILE A 126 8.60 8.40 -4.92
C ILE A 126 9.39 7.15 -5.28
N ASP A 127 9.94 6.53 -4.26
CA ASP A 127 10.65 5.27 -4.37
C ASP A 127 9.65 4.09 -4.43
N ALA A 128 10.13 2.92 -4.88
CA ALA A 128 9.39 1.68 -4.85
C ALA A 128 10.30 0.50 -4.48
N GLY A 129 9.74 -0.52 -3.88
CA GLY A 129 10.46 -1.76 -3.60
C GLY A 129 10.31 -2.74 -4.75
N LYS A 130 11.42 -3.19 -5.32
CA LYS A 130 11.49 -4.29 -6.29
C LYS A 130 11.78 -5.58 -5.54
N MET A 131 10.84 -6.50 -5.50
CA MET A 131 11.00 -7.84 -4.94
C MET A 131 11.38 -8.81 -6.06
N THR A 132 12.43 -9.59 -5.85
CA THR A 132 12.81 -10.72 -6.71
C THR A 132 12.65 -11.99 -5.88
N MET A 133 11.76 -12.86 -6.33
CA MET A 133 11.47 -14.13 -5.68
C MET A 133 12.49 -15.20 -6.09
N GLU A 134 12.45 -16.36 -5.46
CA GLU A 134 13.34 -17.49 -5.76
C GLU A 134 13.19 -17.99 -7.21
N ASP A 135 11.96 -17.97 -7.74
CA ASP A 135 11.63 -18.33 -9.13
C ASP A 135 11.98 -17.24 -10.15
N GLN A 136 12.70 -16.19 -9.73
CA GLN A 136 13.06 -15.01 -10.53
C GLN A 136 11.88 -14.13 -10.94
N SER A 137 10.67 -14.38 -10.45
CA SER A 137 9.54 -13.48 -10.65
C SER A 137 9.79 -12.14 -9.95
N VAL A 138 9.33 -11.05 -10.59
CA VAL A 138 9.54 -9.68 -10.12
C VAL A 138 8.21 -9.04 -9.82
N HIS A 139 8.12 -8.47 -8.61
CA HIS A 139 6.97 -7.72 -8.12
C HIS A 139 7.43 -6.38 -7.52
N TYR A 140 6.54 -5.41 -7.49
CA TYR A 140 6.84 -4.11 -6.88
C TYR A 140 5.82 -3.80 -5.80
N PHE A 141 6.26 -3.04 -4.79
CA PHE A 141 5.39 -2.43 -3.78
C PHE A 141 5.77 -0.96 -3.59
N ILE A 142 4.83 -0.16 -3.14
CA ILE A 142 5.02 1.27 -2.84
C ILE A 142 4.69 1.64 -1.39
N ASN A 143 3.87 0.84 -0.72
CA ASN A 143 3.62 1.02 0.70
C ASN A 143 4.59 0.19 1.52
N ASN A 144 4.40 -1.12 1.50
CA ASN A 144 5.21 -2.06 2.25
C ASN A 144 5.07 -3.50 1.75
N MET A 145 6.05 -4.30 2.08
CA MET A 145 5.96 -5.75 2.01
C MET A 145 6.08 -6.34 3.42
N GLY A 146 5.54 -7.53 3.60
CA GLY A 146 5.66 -8.31 4.82
C GLY A 146 5.95 -9.77 4.55
N ALA A 147 6.71 -10.41 5.45
CA ALA A 147 6.98 -11.83 5.42
C ALA A 147 6.72 -12.44 6.80
N GLY A 148 5.84 -13.46 6.86
CA GLY A 148 5.55 -14.21 8.07
C GLY A 148 4.11 -14.11 8.54
N PHE A 149 3.92 -13.81 9.84
CA PHE A 149 2.61 -13.80 10.51
C PHE A 149 1.58 -12.88 9.83
N ASP A 150 1.95 -11.65 9.55
CA ASP A 150 1.11 -10.64 8.90
C ASP A 150 0.70 -11.08 7.48
N ALA A 151 1.65 -11.56 6.69
CA ALA A 151 1.39 -12.10 5.35
C ALA A 151 0.48 -13.33 5.39
N SER A 152 0.62 -14.19 6.39
CA SER A 152 -0.24 -15.35 6.57
C SER A 152 -1.69 -14.97 6.89
N ILE A 153 -1.90 -13.88 7.64
CA ILE A 153 -3.25 -13.32 7.90
C ILE A 153 -3.83 -12.73 6.62
N ALA A 154 -3.06 -11.90 5.91
CA ALA A 154 -3.50 -11.29 4.66
C ALA A 154 -3.94 -12.36 3.64
N HIS A 155 -3.15 -13.44 3.51
CA HIS A 155 -3.47 -14.57 2.64
C HIS A 155 -4.80 -15.25 3.03
N GLU A 156 -5.00 -15.62 4.30
CA GLU A 156 -6.26 -16.25 4.75
C GLU A 156 -7.47 -15.31 4.59
N VAL A 157 -7.30 -14.03 4.92
CA VAL A 157 -8.36 -13.03 4.75
C VAL A 157 -8.77 -12.91 3.28
N ASN A 158 -7.79 -12.86 2.36
CA ASN A 158 -8.06 -12.70 0.94
C ASN A 158 -8.75 -13.93 0.33
N GLN A 159 -8.49 -15.13 0.82
CA GLN A 159 -9.14 -16.37 0.36
C GLN A 159 -10.46 -16.67 1.07
N SER A 160 -10.79 -15.96 2.16
CA SER A 160 -11.95 -16.30 2.97
C SER A 160 -13.27 -15.79 2.38
N PRO A 161 -14.28 -16.66 2.19
CA PRO A 161 -15.63 -16.26 1.84
C PRO A 161 -16.30 -15.39 2.92
N ILE A 162 -15.84 -15.48 4.16
CA ILE A 162 -16.31 -14.66 5.29
C ILE A 162 -16.02 -13.17 5.04
N LYS A 163 -14.92 -12.85 4.33
CA LYS A 163 -14.62 -11.46 3.94
C LYS A 163 -15.75 -10.82 3.13
N ALA A 164 -16.27 -11.54 2.13
CA ALA A 164 -17.35 -11.03 1.31
C ALA A 164 -18.64 -10.80 2.11
N TRP A 165 -18.95 -11.70 3.04
CA TRP A 165 -20.15 -11.62 3.89
C TRP A 165 -20.06 -10.48 4.93
N LEU A 166 -18.96 -10.36 5.65
CA LEU A 166 -18.75 -9.30 6.65
C LEU A 166 -18.56 -7.91 6.02
N ASN A 167 -18.02 -7.84 4.82
CA ASN A 167 -17.97 -6.58 4.08
C ASN A 167 -19.38 -6.03 3.75
N LYS A 168 -20.37 -6.92 3.48
CA LYS A 168 -21.78 -6.50 3.32
C LYS A 168 -22.37 -5.84 4.57
N LEU A 169 -21.88 -6.23 5.74
CA LEU A 169 -22.30 -5.69 7.04
C LEU A 169 -21.45 -4.48 7.50
N SER A 170 -20.59 -3.93 6.64
CA SER A 170 -19.60 -2.89 7.00
C SER A 170 -18.67 -3.27 8.15
N MET A 171 -18.54 -4.56 8.45
CA MET A 171 -17.77 -5.13 9.56
C MET A 171 -16.44 -5.74 9.08
N GLY A 172 -15.92 -5.31 7.94
CA GLY A 172 -14.71 -5.87 7.33
C GLY A 172 -13.47 -5.88 8.25
N ARG A 173 -13.37 -4.93 9.19
CA ARG A 173 -12.28 -4.91 10.19
C ARG A 173 -12.33 -6.10 11.14
N LEU A 174 -13.50 -6.63 11.47
CA LEU A 174 -13.65 -7.80 12.37
C LEU A 174 -13.13 -9.08 11.74
N VAL A 175 -13.09 -9.18 10.40
CA VAL A 175 -12.47 -10.31 9.71
C VAL A 175 -10.98 -10.40 10.07
N TYR A 176 -10.27 -9.27 9.98
CA TYR A 176 -8.86 -9.22 10.33
C TYR A 176 -8.62 -9.58 11.80
N VAL A 177 -9.45 -9.06 12.71
CA VAL A 177 -9.35 -9.40 14.14
C VAL A 177 -9.58 -10.90 14.37
N TYR A 178 -10.58 -11.49 13.72
CA TYR A 178 -10.83 -12.93 13.83
C TYR A 178 -9.63 -13.77 13.34
N PHE A 179 -9.10 -13.48 12.15
CA PHE A 179 -7.97 -14.21 11.63
C PHE A 179 -6.68 -13.95 12.41
N LEU A 180 -6.49 -12.73 12.92
CA LEU A 180 -5.39 -12.40 13.82
C LEU A 180 -5.44 -13.26 15.09
N LEU A 181 -6.59 -13.35 15.75
CA LEU A 181 -6.75 -14.18 16.96
C LEU A 181 -6.57 -15.65 16.64
N LYS A 182 -7.17 -16.16 15.57
CA LYS A 182 -6.99 -17.54 15.11
C LYS A 182 -5.50 -17.86 14.87
N LYS A 183 -4.83 -17.02 14.09
CA LYS A 183 -3.40 -17.20 13.77
C LYS A 183 -2.50 -17.02 14.99
N LEU A 184 -2.85 -16.14 15.90
CA LEU A 184 -2.06 -15.94 17.13
C LEU A 184 -1.79 -17.25 17.88
N PHE A 185 -2.76 -18.16 17.91
CA PHE A 185 -2.63 -19.44 18.61
C PHE A 185 -2.04 -20.56 17.75
N THR A 186 -2.17 -20.49 16.43
CA THR A 186 -1.76 -21.57 15.51
C THR A 186 -0.43 -21.29 14.80
N TYR A 187 0.00 -20.03 14.71
CA TYR A 187 1.22 -19.67 14.01
C TYR A 187 2.47 -20.17 14.75
N LYS A 188 3.40 -20.69 13.96
CA LYS A 188 4.74 -21.11 14.43
C LYS A 188 5.76 -20.08 13.97
N THR A 189 6.48 -19.51 14.92
CA THR A 189 7.58 -18.57 14.63
C THR A 189 8.74 -19.32 13.96
N SER A 190 9.52 -18.57 13.16
CA SER A 190 10.64 -19.10 12.38
C SER A 190 11.94 -18.38 12.74
N THR A 191 13.06 -19.00 12.42
CA THR A 191 14.36 -18.32 12.41
C THR A 191 14.54 -17.68 11.04
N ILE A 192 14.88 -16.40 11.02
CA ILE A 192 15.12 -15.61 9.81
C ILE A 192 16.59 -15.20 9.77
N ASP A 193 17.24 -15.42 8.63
CA ASP A 193 18.51 -14.83 8.23
C ASP A 193 18.20 -13.60 7.35
N LEU A 194 18.43 -12.41 7.91
CA LEU A 194 18.13 -11.13 7.31
C LEU A 194 19.44 -10.45 6.93
N SER A 195 19.64 -10.17 5.64
CA SER A 195 20.74 -9.35 5.18
C SER A 195 20.25 -7.95 4.81
N ILE A 196 20.84 -6.91 5.37
CA ILE A 196 20.53 -5.49 5.08
C ILE A 196 21.81 -4.83 4.62
N ASP A 197 21.86 -4.40 3.37
CA ASP A 197 23.03 -3.79 2.73
C ASP A 197 24.32 -4.61 2.97
N GLY A 198 24.20 -5.95 2.89
CA GLY A 198 25.28 -6.91 3.10
C GLY A 198 25.56 -7.27 4.56
N LYS A 199 24.97 -6.57 5.53
CA LYS A 199 25.10 -6.93 6.96
C LYS A 199 24.10 -8.02 7.33
N LYS A 200 24.59 -9.13 7.84
CA LYS A 200 23.76 -10.27 8.25
C LYS A 200 23.27 -10.15 9.69
N HIS A 201 22.02 -10.49 9.90
CA HIS A 201 21.35 -10.55 11.19
C HIS A 201 20.54 -11.84 11.27
N ILE A 202 20.64 -12.57 12.38
CA ILE A 202 19.85 -13.77 12.63
C ILE A 202 18.84 -13.45 13.72
N PHE A 203 17.56 -13.68 13.42
CA PHE A 203 16.46 -13.50 14.36
C PHE A 203 15.75 -14.81 14.60
N GLU A 204 15.87 -15.33 15.81
CA GLU A 204 15.15 -16.51 16.26
C GLU A 204 13.73 -16.15 16.69
N GLN A 205 12.80 -17.10 16.61
CA GLN A 205 11.41 -16.94 17.04
C GLN A 205 10.76 -15.67 16.44
N THR A 206 10.99 -15.45 15.16
CA THR A 206 10.46 -14.30 14.45
C THR A 206 9.00 -14.51 14.09
N TRP A 207 8.17 -13.52 14.40
CA TRP A 207 6.79 -13.46 14.01
C TRP A 207 6.65 -12.96 12.57
N PHE A 208 7.28 -11.84 12.26
CA PHE A 208 7.27 -11.27 10.91
C PHE A 208 8.39 -10.25 10.73
N VAL A 209 8.67 -9.98 9.47
CA VAL A 209 9.52 -8.88 8.99
C VAL A 209 8.70 -8.03 8.04
N THR A 210 8.74 -6.70 8.19
CA THR A 210 8.22 -5.77 7.19
C THR A 210 9.32 -4.91 6.63
N VAL A 211 9.22 -4.60 5.33
CA VAL A 211 10.06 -3.61 4.64
C VAL A 211 9.11 -2.56 4.09
N SER A 212 9.24 -1.34 4.60
CA SER A 212 8.26 -0.27 4.40
C SER A 212 8.89 0.92 3.70
N ASN A 213 8.15 1.47 2.74
CA ASN A 213 8.48 2.69 2.00
C ASN A 213 7.61 3.87 2.48
N GLN A 214 6.55 3.60 3.25
CA GLN A 214 5.69 4.60 3.86
C GLN A 214 5.10 4.08 5.20
N PRO A 215 4.56 4.98 6.06
CA PRO A 215 4.21 4.61 7.44
C PRO A 215 3.10 3.59 7.61
N TYR A 216 2.10 3.55 6.72
CA TYR A 216 0.82 2.87 6.98
C TYR A 216 0.65 1.58 6.21
N TYR A 217 0.05 0.57 6.86
CA TYR A 217 -0.44 -0.64 6.23
C TYR A 217 -1.65 -1.21 6.99
N GLY A 218 -2.34 -2.19 6.40
CA GLY A 218 -3.38 -2.97 7.08
C GLY A 218 -4.56 -2.16 7.62
N GLY A 219 -4.92 -1.04 6.97
CA GLY A 219 -6.06 -0.21 7.34
C GLY A 219 -5.75 0.85 8.40
N GLY A 220 -4.54 1.40 8.40
CA GLY A 220 -4.13 2.54 9.23
C GLY A 220 -3.18 2.22 10.37
N MET A 221 -2.60 1.03 10.39
CA MET A 221 -1.53 0.68 11.32
C MET A 221 -0.23 1.37 10.91
N LYS A 222 0.42 2.09 11.83
CA LYS A 222 1.70 2.76 11.61
C LYS A 222 2.87 1.80 11.86
N ILE A 223 3.09 0.85 10.95
CA ILE A 223 4.14 -0.17 11.13
C ILE A 223 5.55 0.40 11.01
N ALA A 224 5.74 1.46 10.23
CA ALA A 224 6.99 2.17 10.06
C ALA A 224 6.77 3.68 10.25
N PRO A 225 6.63 4.18 11.50
CA PRO A 225 6.20 5.55 11.77
C PRO A 225 7.11 6.64 11.17
N GLN A 226 8.37 6.31 10.87
CA GLN A 226 9.40 7.21 10.38
C GLN A 226 9.70 7.02 8.88
N ALA A 227 8.98 6.13 8.19
CA ALA A 227 9.23 5.87 6.78
C ALA A 227 8.81 7.06 5.92
N GLU A 228 9.70 7.46 5.02
CA GLU A 228 9.51 8.51 4.02
C GLU A 228 9.68 7.94 2.62
N PRO A 229 8.69 8.09 1.73
CA PRO A 229 8.68 7.39 0.44
C PRO A 229 9.65 7.96 -0.61
N ASP A 230 10.49 8.93 -0.29
CA ASP A 230 11.44 9.58 -1.21
C ASP A 230 12.81 9.86 -0.57
N ASP A 231 13.12 9.26 0.60
CA ASP A 231 14.40 9.46 1.30
C ASP A 231 15.51 8.50 0.79
N GLY A 232 15.18 7.60 -0.12
CA GLY A 232 16.12 6.62 -0.68
C GLY A 232 16.46 5.48 0.28
N LEU A 233 15.60 5.18 1.25
CA LEU A 233 15.77 4.12 2.23
C LEU A 233 14.44 3.39 2.49
N PHE A 234 14.53 2.12 2.85
CA PHE A 234 13.45 1.39 3.48
C PHE A 234 13.56 1.45 4.99
N ASP A 235 12.42 1.51 5.67
CA ASP A 235 12.30 1.19 7.09
C ASP A 235 11.96 -0.29 7.26
N ILE A 236 12.85 -1.04 7.92
CA ILE A 236 12.71 -2.48 8.16
C ILE A 236 12.32 -2.71 9.60
N THR A 237 11.21 -3.39 9.85
CA THR A 237 10.75 -3.76 11.19
C THR A 237 10.74 -5.27 11.35
N VAL A 238 11.44 -5.78 12.38
CA VAL A 238 11.48 -7.20 12.75
C VAL A 238 10.84 -7.37 14.11
N VAL A 239 9.85 -8.26 14.20
CA VAL A 239 9.18 -8.63 15.46
C VAL A 239 9.55 -10.07 15.83
N HIS A 240 10.28 -10.24 16.92
CA HIS A 240 10.82 -11.53 17.32
C HIS A 240 10.79 -11.74 18.86
N LYS A 241 10.89 -13.01 19.29
CA LYS A 241 10.95 -13.38 20.73
C LYS A 241 9.79 -12.83 21.59
N LEU A 242 8.63 -12.58 20.97
CA LEU A 242 7.43 -12.17 21.68
C LEU A 242 6.58 -13.36 22.11
N SER A 243 6.04 -13.31 23.34
CA SER A 243 4.95 -14.20 23.72
C SER A 243 3.65 -13.81 23.00
N ARG A 244 2.74 -14.77 22.84
CA ARG A 244 1.45 -14.54 22.15
C ARG A 244 0.64 -13.38 22.76
N LEU A 245 0.58 -13.30 24.08
CA LEU A 245 -0.14 -12.21 24.77
C LEU A 245 0.54 -10.85 24.57
N LYS A 246 1.88 -10.82 24.59
CA LYS A 246 2.63 -9.59 24.35
C LYS A 246 2.48 -9.11 22.91
N LEU A 247 2.33 -10.02 21.93
CA LEU A 247 2.05 -9.67 20.54
C LEU A 247 0.75 -8.88 20.40
N LEU A 248 -0.30 -9.18 21.17
CA LEU A 248 -1.54 -8.40 21.17
C LEU A 248 -1.31 -6.95 21.64
N LEU A 249 -0.49 -6.76 22.69
CA LEU A 249 -0.15 -5.42 23.17
C LEU A 249 0.64 -4.64 22.13
N VAL A 250 1.61 -5.30 21.49
CA VAL A 250 2.38 -4.72 20.38
C VAL A 250 1.46 -4.35 19.23
N PHE A 251 0.54 -5.25 18.84
CA PHE A 251 -0.44 -5.00 17.77
C PHE A 251 -1.30 -3.75 18.04
N ILE A 252 -1.82 -3.60 19.27
CA ILE A 252 -2.59 -2.40 19.64
C ILE A 252 -1.71 -1.15 19.53
N SER A 253 -0.46 -1.20 20.00
CA SER A 253 0.46 -0.06 20.02
C SER A 253 0.90 0.39 18.60
N VAL A 254 0.75 -0.47 17.58
CA VAL A 254 1.07 -0.15 16.17
C VAL A 254 0.22 1.00 15.64
N PHE A 255 -1.05 1.13 16.07
CA PHE A 255 -1.91 2.22 15.61
C PHE A 255 -1.39 3.61 15.98
N TRP A 256 -0.60 3.70 17.05
CA TRP A 256 0.09 4.93 17.49
C TRP A 256 1.58 4.94 17.17
N GLY A 257 2.09 3.93 16.47
CA GLY A 257 3.51 3.80 16.16
C GLY A 257 4.42 3.56 17.36
N LYS A 258 3.84 3.21 18.53
CA LYS A 258 4.60 3.01 19.78
C LYS A 258 5.25 1.63 19.91
N HIS A 259 4.94 0.70 19.02
CA HIS A 259 5.49 -0.66 19.01
C HIS A 259 7.01 -0.69 18.85
N ILE A 260 7.60 0.30 18.17
CA ILE A 260 9.06 0.41 17.96
C ILE A 260 9.86 0.55 19.28
N HIS A 261 9.21 0.89 20.39
CA HIS A 261 9.87 1.00 21.70
C HIS A 261 9.95 -0.34 22.47
N PHE A 262 9.32 -1.40 21.97
CA PHE A 262 9.47 -2.71 22.60
C PHE A 262 10.81 -3.34 22.24
N LYS A 263 11.48 -3.95 23.22
CA LYS A 263 12.81 -4.56 23.03
C LYS A 263 12.85 -5.70 21.99
N GLU A 264 11.69 -6.35 21.78
CA GLU A 264 11.50 -7.44 20.81
C GLU A 264 11.12 -6.94 19.40
N VAL A 265 11.00 -5.64 19.24
CA VAL A 265 10.84 -4.98 17.93
C VAL A 265 12.17 -4.33 17.58
N LYS A 266 12.74 -4.73 16.47
CA LYS A 266 13.99 -4.17 15.94
C LYS A 266 13.71 -3.42 14.66
N THR A 267 14.26 -2.21 14.56
CA THR A 267 14.10 -1.36 13.38
C THR A 267 15.47 -1.09 12.74
N PHE A 268 15.49 -1.06 11.42
CA PHE A 268 16.67 -0.78 10.60
C PHE A 268 16.29 0.11 9.43
N LYS A 269 17.29 0.72 8.80
CA LYS A 269 17.15 1.35 7.49
C LYS A 269 18.13 0.71 6.51
N GLY A 270 17.74 0.58 5.24
CA GLY A 270 18.59 0.01 4.20
C GLY A 270 17.97 0.08 2.82
N LYS A 271 18.76 -0.28 1.79
CA LYS A 271 18.35 -0.24 0.37
C LYS A 271 18.18 -1.61 -0.26
N VAL A 272 18.96 -2.57 0.22
CA VAL A 272 18.93 -3.95 -0.26
C VAL A 272 18.66 -4.86 0.93
N VAL A 273 17.57 -5.62 0.85
CA VAL A 273 17.14 -6.51 1.92
C VAL A 273 16.93 -7.91 1.36
N SER A 274 17.66 -8.90 1.89
CA SER A 274 17.42 -10.31 1.58
C SER A 274 16.89 -11.03 2.80
N ILE A 275 15.82 -11.81 2.60
CA ILE A 275 15.12 -12.55 3.66
C ILE A 275 15.17 -14.04 3.33
N HIS A 276 15.87 -14.80 4.16
CA HIS A 276 15.86 -16.26 4.15
C HIS A 276 15.25 -16.76 5.47
N SER A 277 14.63 -17.90 5.45
CA SER A 277 14.03 -18.51 6.63
C SER A 277 14.17 -20.02 6.61
N ASN A 278 14.21 -20.62 7.80
CA ASN A 278 14.28 -22.07 7.94
C ASN A 278 12.97 -22.80 7.60
N SER A 279 11.90 -22.05 7.32
CA SER A 279 10.62 -22.54 6.83
C SER A 279 10.08 -21.57 5.79
N SER A 280 9.29 -22.05 4.83
CA SER A 280 8.65 -21.20 3.83
C SER A 280 7.63 -20.27 4.49
N LEU A 281 7.86 -18.95 4.44
CA LEU A 281 6.99 -17.93 5.00
C LEU A 281 6.20 -17.26 3.89
N PHE A 282 4.91 -17.02 4.13
CA PHE A 282 4.09 -16.19 3.24
C PHE A 282 4.68 -14.80 3.08
N VAL A 283 4.62 -14.28 1.86
CA VAL A 283 5.05 -12.92 1.51
C VAL A 283 3.89 -12.16 0.86
N HIS A 284 3.71 -10.91 1.26
CA HIS A 284 2.80 -9.97 0.59
C HIS A 284 3.54 -8.71 0.14
N GLY A 285 3.04 -8.05 -0.90
CA GLY A 285 3.37 -6.68 -1.29
C GLY A 285 2.09 -5.85 -1.33
N ASP A 286 2.04 -4.74 -0.60
CA ASP A 286 0.86 -3.86 -0.45
C ASP A 286 -0.44 -4.61 -0.05
N GLY A 287 -0.29 -5.71 0.71
CA GLY A 287 -1.40 -6.57 1.15
C GLY A 287 -1.81 -7.69 0.18
N GLU A 288 -1.23 -7.74 -1.02
CA GLU A 288 -1.48 -8.81 -1.99
C GLU A 288 -0.45 -9.93 -1.84
N HIS A 289 -0.90 -11.19 -1.85
CA HIS A 289 -0.02 -12.34 -1.74
C HIS A 289 0.87 -12.47 -2.99
N ILE A 290 2.20 -12.51 -2.77
CA ILE A 290 3.20 -12.55 -3.83
C ILE A 290 3.83 -13.95 -3.96
N GLY A 291 4.01 -14.66 -2.86
CA GLY A 291 4.68 -15.94 -2.82
C GLY A 291 5.24 -16.25 -1.44
N PHE A 292 6.45 -16.81 -1.42
CA PHE A 292 7.10 -17.28 -0.20
C PHE A 292 8.57 -16.85 -0.16
N THR A 293 9.15 -16.86 1.06
CA THR A 293 10.61 -16.74 1.23
C THR A 293 11.32 -17.96 0.62
N PRO A 294 12.57 -17.80 0.12
CA PRO A 294 13.43 -16.61 0.18
C PRO A 294 13.12 -15.57 -0.90
N LEU A 295 13.50 -14.31 -0.62
CA LEU A 295 13.41 -13.22 -1.59
C LEU A 295 14.49 -12.15 -1.34
N THR A 296 14.74 -11.35 -2.36
CA THR A 296 15.58 -10.15 -2.27
C THR A 296 14.80 -8.91 -2.71
N ILE A 297 14.95 -7.82 -1.97
CA ILE A 297 14.27 -6.55 -2.19
C ILE A 297 15.32 -5.49 -2.49
N HIS A 298 15.12 -4.76 -3.58
CA HIS A 298 15.96 -3.63 -3.97
C HIS A 298 15.14 -2.35 -3.99
N LEU A 299 15.64 -1.30 -3.37
CA LEU A 299 15.06 0.01 -3.50
C LEU A 299 15.26 0.53 -4.93
N GLN A 300 14.17 0.97 -5.55
CA GLN A 300 14.15 1.68 -6.81
C GLN A 300 13.86 3.15 -6.53
N THR A 301 14.88 3.99 -6.57
CA THR A 301 14.71 5.42 -6.28
C THR A 301 13.96 6.12 -7.39
N LYS A 302 13.03 7.03 -7.02
CA LYS A 302 12.24 7.84 -7.97
C LYS A 302 11.51 7.01 -9.02
N ALA A 303 11.03 5.83 -8.63
CA ALA A 303 10.43 4.85 -9.52
C ALA A 303 9.06 5.27 -10.08
N LEU A 304 8.37 6.20 -9.40
CA LEU A 304 7.04 6.67 -9.76
C LEU A 304 6.91 8.18 -9.55
N ALA A 305 6.22 8.85 -10.47
CA ALA A 305 5.73 10.21 -10.28
C ALA A 305 4.28 10.14 -9.76
N VAL A 306 4.00 10.73 -8.59
CA VAL A 306 2.70 10.63 -7.90
C VAL A 306 2.14 12.01 -7.61
N LEU A 307 0.83 12.16 -7.80
CA LEU A 307 0.06 13.32 -7.31
C LEU A 307 -0.23 13.12 -5.84
N THR A 308 0.43 13.86 -4.97
CA THR A 308 0.35 13.70 -3.52
C THR A 308 0.36 15.03 -2.80
N GLY A 309 -0.36 15.13 -1.67
CA GLY A 309 -0.30 16.23 -0.72
C GLY A 309 0.93 16.19 0.21
N TRP A 310 1.67 15.09 0.22
CA TRP A 310 2.86 14.90 1.04
C TRP A 310 3.95 15.90 0.63
N LYS A 311 4.60 16.57 1.57
CA LYS A 311 5.54 17.70 1.37
C LYS A 311 4.96 19.00 0.77
N ASN A 312 3.69 19.09 0.45
CA ASN A 312 3.09 20.38 0.14
C ASN A 312 2.69 21.10 1.42
N LYS A 313 3.12 22.35 1.60
CA LYS A 313 2.79 23.17 2.80
C LYS A 313 1.28 23.34 3.06
N GLU A 314 0.42 23.04 2.11
CA GLU A 314 -1.04 23.06 2.24
C GLU A 314 -1.63 21.95 3.13
N SER A 315 -0.86 20.89 3.44
CA SER A 315 -1.30 19.88 4.43
C SER A 315 -1.36 20.45 5.86
N ALA A 316 -0.66 21.55 6.14
CA ALA A 316 -0.77 22.29 7.40
C ALA A 316 -2.03 23.17 7.42
N ASP A 317 -2.35 23.83 6.30
CA ASP A 317 -3.51 24.74 6.19
C ASP A 317 -4.85 24.01 6.19
N LEU A 318 -4.91 22.76 5.69
CA LEU A 318 -6.13 21.93 5.77
C LEU A 318 -6.42 21.48 7.21
N LYS A 319 -5.38 21.16 8.00
CA LYS A 319 -5.56 20.82 9.41
C LYS A 319 -5.95 22.02 10.28
N GLU A 320 -5.52 23.22 9.94
CA GLU A 320 -5.92 24.45 10.66
C GLU A 320 -7.35 24.90 10.32
N ARG A 321 -7.84 24.66 9.09
CA ARG A 321 -9.24 24.97 8.73
C ARG A 321 -10.24 24.03 9.40
N ASP A 322 -9.95 22.72 9.43
CA ASP A 322 -10.79 21.73 10.14
C ASP A 322 -10.82 21.95 11.65
N SER A 323 -9.81 22.61 12.23
CA SER A 323 -9.79 22.96 13.66
C SER A 323 -10.53 24.27 13.97
N ASN A 324 -10.70 25.17 12.99
CA ASN A 324 -11.37 26.45 13.17
C ASN A 324 -12.88 26.42 12.83
N ASP A 325 -13.34 25.42 12.08
CA ASP A 325 -14.77 25.23 11.78
C ASP A 325 -15.52 24.43 12.86
N CYS A 326 -14.85 24.07 13.96
CA CYS A 326 -15.43 23.41 15.14
C CYS A 326 -15.57 24.34 16.38
N HIS A 327 -15.64 25.65 16.20
CA HIS A 327 -15.98 26.60 17.26
C HIS A 327 -17.20 27.45 16.93
#